data_109e92a1955a3a217fa1f5948279443e
#
_entry.id   109e92a1955a3a217fa1f5948279443e
#
_cell.length_a   1.000
_cell.length_b   1.000
_cell.length_c   1.000
_cell.angle_alpha   90.00
_cell.angle_beta   90.00
_cell.angle_gamma   90.00
#
_symmetry.space_group_name_H-M   'P 1'
#
loop_
_entity.id
_entity.type
_entity.pdbx_description
1 polymer ?
#
loop_
_entity_poly.entity_id
_entity_poly.type
_entity_poly.pdbx_seq_one_letter_code
_entity_poly.pdbx_strand_id
1 'polypeptide(L)'
;MENKNSTKHPSAYKIISIVVIVILAILFTFPLYWIITGSFKTNAAINSTTPIWWPKEWTLANYQKLFSRQTAPLFQFNIPFSSLITGSRDLKLTLTGPTVPAAVRWLINTVFMAIMSMILTCITASMAGYALAKKRFVGRQLLFTLIVCAMALPKQVILIPLLREMSSLNLYNTIWAVIFPIVGWPFGVFLMKQFSEGVPSEMLEAAQIDGASEAKTFLQIVVPMIKPGIGALAIFTFINSWNDYFMQLIMLSSTSNLTISLGIAKLQAENATDFGLIMAGAALA
;
A
#
# COMPACT_ATOMS: atom_id res chain seq x y z
N MET A 1 44.03 16.46 -38.08
CA MET A 1 43.90 17.28 -36.87
C MET A 1 42.73 18.24 -37.08
N GLU A 2 41.55 17.89 -36.65
CA GLU A 2 40.39 18.80 -36.75
C GLU A 2 39.66 18.74 -35.40
N ASN A 3 39.93 19.76 -34.61
CA ASN A 3 39.48 19.94 -33.27
C ASN A 3 38.06 20.55 -33.30
N LYS A 4 37.03 19.70 -33.28
CA LYS A 4 35.64 20.12 -33.24
C LYS A 4 35.16 20.20 -31.80
N ASN A 5 35.64 21.16 -31.05
CA ASN A 5 34.99 21.65 -29.82
C ASN A 5 33.77 22.51 -30.22
N SER A 6 32.71 21.85 -30.65
CA SER A 6 31.39 22.47 -30.80
C SER A 6 30.76 22.55 -29.42
N THR A 7 30.95 23.64 -28.71
CA THR A 7 30.09 24.05 -27.58
C THR A 7 28.69 24.27 -28.11
N LYS A 8 27.87 23.21 -28.15
CA LYS A 8 26.45 23.31 -28.50
C LYS A 8 25.76 24.17 -27.45
N HIS A 9 25.48 25.41 -27.76
CA HIS A 9 24.56 26.24 -26.98
C HIS A 9 23.24 25.48 -26.83
N PRO A 10 22.69 25.33 -25.61
CA PRO A 10 21.42 24.66 -25.45
C PRO A 10 20.36 25.38 -26.27
N SER A 11 19.61 24.62 -27.09
CA SER A 11 18.47 25.12 -27.84
C SER A 11 17.51 25.86 -26.89
N ALA A 12 16.90 26.98 -27.33
CA ALA A 12 15.91 27.73 -26.55
C ALA A 12 14.82 26.82 -25.98
N TYR A 13 14.38 25.83 -26.73
CA TYR A 13 13.47 24.77 -26.27
C TYR A 13 13.99 24.03 -25.05
N LYS A 14 15.27 23.67 -25.01
CA LYS A 14 15.88 22.96 -23.87
C LYS A 14 15.92 23.84 -22.62
N ILE A 15 16.21 25.12 -22.78
CA ILE A 15 16.22 26.09 -21.67
C ILE A 15 14.80 26.25 -21.12
N ILE A 16 13.81 26.47 -21.99
CA ILE A 16 12.40 26.62 -21.59
C ILE A 16 11.92 25.33 -20.88
N SER A 17 12.21 24.13 -21.42
CA SER A 17 11.84 22.87 -20.80
C SER A 17 12.43 22.71 -19.41
N ILE A 18 13.71 23.06 -19.22
CA ILE A 18 14.36 23.00 -17.91
C ILE A 18 13.69 23.96 -16.93
N VAL A 19 13.42 25.21 -17.35
CA VAL A 19 12.76 26.20 -16.50
C VAL A 19 11.38 25.71 -16.05
N VAL A 20 10.57 25.20 -16.99
CA VAL A 20 9.24 24.65 -16.69
C VAL A 20 9.35 23.47 -15.71
N ILE A 21 10.27 22.52 -15.93
CA ILE A 21 10.48 21.37 -15.05
C ILE A 21 10.90 21.85 -13.64
N VAL A 22 11.80 22.82 -13.53
CA VAL A 22 12.23 23.36 -12.23
C VAL A 22 11.08 24.03 -11.49
N ILE A 23 10.27 24.84 -12.19
CA ILE A 23 9.09 25.49 -11.59
C ILE A 23 8.11 24.42 -11.07
N LEU A 24 7.80 23.42 -11.89
CA LEU A 24 6.91 22.32 -11.50
C LEU A 24 7.49 21.53 -10.33
N ALA A 25 8.80 21.24 -10.34
CA ALA A 25 9.45 20.52 -9.25
C ALA A 25 9.34 21.28 -7.92
N ILE A 26 9.57 22.60 -7.93
CA ILE A 26 9.40 23.46 -6.73
C ILE A 26 7.94 23.41 -6.26
N LEU A 27 6.98 23.58 -7.18
CA LEU A 27 5.55 23.60 -6.86
C LEU A 27 5.08 22.27 -6.23
N PHE A 28 5.50 21.14 -6.80
CA PHE A 28 5.13 19.82 -6.28
C PHE A 28 5.88 19.43 -4.99
N THR A 29 7.10 19.94 -4.79
CA THR A 29 7.87 19.67 -3.56
C THR A 29 7.44 20.57 -2.40
N PHE A 30 6.81 21.72 -2.69
CA PHE A 30 6.42 22.71 -1.68
C PHE A 30 5.53 22.15 -0.55
N PRO A 31 4.46 21.35 -0.80
CA PRO A 31 3.65 20.77 0.27
C PRO A 31 4.46 19.87 1.20
N LEU A 32 5.37 19.05 0.65
CA LEU A 32 6.27 18.19 1.45
C LEU A 32 7.23 19.02 2.30
N TYR A 33 7.84 20.04 1.69
CA TYR A 33 8.69 21.00 2.41
C TYR A 33 7.94 21.63 3.60
N TRP A 34 6.68 22.04 3.38
CA TRP A 34 5.86 22.68 4.42
C TRP A 34 5.52 21.72 5.57
N ILE A 35 5.15 20.48 5.26
CA ILE A 35 4.86 19.44 6.27
C ILE A 35 6.11 19.11 7.08
N ILE A 36 7.25 18.86 6.39
CA ILE A 36 8.50 18.49 7.04
C ILE A 36 9.00 19.65 7.93
N THR A 37 9.09 20.87 7.41
CA THR A 37 9.54 22.01 8.21
C THR A 37 8.55 22.35 9.33
N GLY A 38 7.24 22.21 9.08
CA GLY A 38 6.19 22.43 10.06
C GLY A 38 6.24 21.46 11.22
N SER A 39 6.63 20.20 10.99
CA SER A 39 6.76 19.18 12.03
C SER A 39 7.80 19.55 13.10
N PHE A 40 8.76 20.40 12.77
CA PHE A 40 9.80 20.91 13.69
C PHE A 40 9.50 22.32 14.23
N LYS A 41 8.36 22.93 13.90
CA LYS A 41 7.96 24.25 14.41
C LYS A 41 7.10 24.12 15.66
N THR A 42 7.09 25.17 16.47
CA THR A 42 6.10 25.30 17.56
C THR A 42 4.71 25.61 17.00
N ASN A 43 3.64 25.24 17.70
CA ASN A 43 2.27 25.59 17.28
C ASN A 43 2.06 27.09 17.11
N ALA A 44 2.69 27.93 17.95
CA ALA A 44 2.64 29.38 17.82
C ALA A 44 3.25 29.85 16.50
N ALA A 45 4.35 29.25 16.07
CA ALA A 45 5.01 29.57 14.79
C ALA A 45 4.21 29.11 13.58
N ILE A 46 3.49 27.98 13.68
CA ILE A 46 2.62 27.45 12.60
C ILE A 46 1.38 28.33 12.44
N ASN A 47 0.78 28.76 13.55
CA ASN A 47 -0.46 29.55 13.58
C ASN A 47 -0.22 31.06 13.46
N SER A 48 1.03 31.49 13.19
CA SER A 48 1.33 32.93 13.04
C SER A 48 0.65 33.50 11.79
N THR A 49 0.19 34.74 11.87
CA THR A 49 -0.45 35.46 10.74
C THR A 49 0.48 35.66 9.56
N THR A 50 1.79 35.73 9.81
CA THR A 50 2.83 35.81 8.78
C THR A 50 3.47 34.42 8.61
N PRO A 51 3.46 33.83 7.42
CA PRO A 51 4.07 32.52 7.20
C PRO A 51 5.55 32.49 7.57
N ILE A 52 5.93 31.64 8.51
CA ILE A 52 7.34 31.43 8.85
C ILE A 52 7.83 30.28 7.98
N TRP A 53 8.57 30.61 6.90
CA TRP A 53 9.04 29.64 5.91
C TRP A 53 10.05 28.65 6.51
N TRP A 54 10.97 29.10 7.34
CA TRP A 54 12.01 28.29 7.96
C TRP A 54 11.88 28.32 9.49
N PRO A 55 12.01 27.21 10.20
CA PRO A 55 11.93 27.20 11.66
C PRO A 55 12.99 28.14 12.25
N LYS A 56 12.56 29.13 13.05
CA LYS A 56 13.50 29.96 13.82
C LYS A 56 14.11 29.19 14.98
N GLU A 57 13.28 28.32 15.57
CA GLU A 57 13.65 27.40 16.62
C GLU A 57 13.22 25.99 16.20
N TRP A 58 14.17 25.06 16.14
CA TRP A 58 13.91 23.67 15.80
C TRP A 58 13.50 22.92 17.07
N THR A 59 12.32 22.33 17.09
CA THR A 59 11.83 21.58 18.22
C THR A 59 11.44 20.15 17.83
N LEU A 60 11.77 19.20 18.70
CA LEU A 60 11.30 17.80 18.60
C LEU A 60 10.05 17.55 19.46
N ALA A 61 9.51 18.59 20.11
CA ALA A 61 8.37 18.46 21.02
C ALA A 61 7.14 17.82 20.36
N ASN A 62 6.91 18.08 19.06
CA ASN A 62 5.80 17.48 18.31
C ASN A 62 5.98 15.96 18.16
N TYR A 63 7.19 15.50 17.88
CA TYR A 63 7.50 14.06 17.83
C TYR A 63 7.46 13.42 19.22
N GLN A 64 7.96 14.10 20.25
CA GLN A 64 7.85 13.61 21.63
C GLN A 64 6.39 13.44 22.03
N LYS A 65 5.52 14.40 21.73
CA LYS A 65 4.08 14.29 21.93
C LYS A 65 3.49 13.10 21.14
N LEU A 66 3.85 12.95 19.89
CA LEU A 66 3.36 11.88 19.02
C LEU A 66 3.67 10.49 19.58
N PHE A 67 4.90 10.32 20.08
CA PHE A 67 5.35 9.03 20.61
C PHE A 67 4.94 8.78 22.07
N SER A 68 4.67 9.80 22.87
CA SER A 68 4.28 9.64 24.27
C SER A 68 2.77 9.57 24.51
N ARG A 69 1.94 10.07 23.56
CA ARG A 69 0.53 10.31 23.79
C ARG A 69 -0.32 9.06 23.96
N GLN A 70 -0.07 8.06 23.14
CA GLN A 70 -0.79 6.78 23.18
C GLN A 70 0.18 5.63 23.00
N THR A 71 -0.04 4.55 23.75
CA THR A 71 0.71 3.32 23.61
C THR A 71 -0.21 2.20 23.14
N ALA A 72 0.34 1.27 22.37
CA ALA A 72 -0.34 0.08 21.91
C ALA A 72 0.59 -1.14 22.05
N PRO A 73 0.06 -2.34 22.25
CA PRO A 73 0.90 -3.55 22.24
C PRO A 73 1.52 -3.75 20.86
N LEU A 74 2.78 -4.13 20.81
CA LEU A 74 3.50 -4.40 19.57
C LEU A 74 2.85 -5.51 18.75
N PHE A 75 2.29 -6.51 19.41
CA PHE A 75 1.46 -7.55 18.82
C PHE A 75 0.38 -7.97 19.82
N GLN A 76 -0.78 -8.37 19.29
CA GLN A 76 -1.88 -8.92 20.08
C GLN A 76 -2.49 -10.06 19.28
N PHE A 77 -2.40 -11.27 19.81
CA PHE A 77 -3.03 -12.45 19.25
C PHE A 77 -4.17 -12.89 20.16
N ASN A 78 -5.37 -12.91 19.62
CA ASN A 78 -6.54 -13.49 20.28
C ASN A 78 -6.72 -14.90 19.73
N ILE A 79 -6.31 -15.91 20.50
CA ILE A 79 -6.52 -17.32 20.14
C ILE A 79 -7.82 -17.76 20.80
N PRO A 80 -8.87 -18.09 20.02
CA PRO A 80 -10.10 -18.65 20.58
C PRO A 80 -9.84 -20.10 21.00
N PHE A 81 -9.36 -20.31 22.21
CA PHE A 81 -8.99 -21.64 22.72
C PHE A 81 -10.21 -22.54 22.95
N SER A 82 -11.39 -21.96 23.10
CA SER A 82 -12.63 -22.70 23.42
C SER A 82 -13.27 -23.45 22.25
N SER A 83 -12.99 -23.02 21.01
CA SER A 83 -13.56 -23.71 19.84
C SER A 83 -12.87 -25.03 19.52
N LEU A 84 -11.68 -25.26 20.09
CA LEU A 84 -10.86 -26.45 19.82
C LEU A 84 -11.05 -27.58 20.85
N ILE A 85 -11.51 -27.31 22.08
CA ILE A 85 -11.48 -28.32 23.17
C ILE A 85 -12.80 -28.50 23.91
N THR A 86 -13.64 -27.48 24.08
CA THR A 86 -14.85 -27.63 24.93
C THR A 86 -15.95 -26.63 24.58
N GLY A 87 -16.62 -26.65 23.53
CA GLY A 87 -17.91 -25.94 23.28
C GLY A 87 -18.32 -24.68 24.11
N SER A 88 -17.51 -24.19 25.05
CA SER A 88 -17.77 -23.02 25.89
C SER A 88 -17.08 -21.79 25.34
N ARG A 89 -17.86 -20.73 25.14
CA ARG A 89 -17.50 -19.51 24.36
C ARG A 89 -16.54 -18.52 25.02
N ASP A 90 -16.01 -18.76 26.21
CA ASP A 90 -15.50 -17.67 27.06
C ASP A 90 -13.98 -17.65 27.39
N LEU A 91 -13.19 -18.59 26.94
CA LEU A 91 -11.73 -18.55 27.15
C LEU A 91 -11.01 -17.99 25.90
N LYS A 92 -10.67 -16.70 25.92
CA LYS A 92 -9.79 -16.07 24.94
C LYS A 92 -8.40 -15.95 25.54
N LEU A 93 -7.43 -16.72 25.04
CA LEU A 93 -6.02 -16.49 25.36
C LEU A 93 -5.53 -15.28 24.56
N THR A 94 -5.30 -14.17 25.25
CA THR A 94 -4.75 -12.94 24.64
C THR A 94 -3.26 -12.88 24.94
N LEU A 95 -2.43 -13.13 23.94
CA LEU A 95 -0.99 -12.91 24.01
C LEU A 95 -0.71 -11.47 23.58
N THR A 96 -0.25 -10.63 24.52
CA THR A 96 0.13 -9.24 24.25
C THR A 96 1.64 -9.10 24.33
N GLY A 97 2.23 -8.43 23.35
CA GLY A 97 3.65 -8.06 23.36
C GLY A 97 3.92 -6.81 24.19
N PRO A 98 5.20 -6.35 24.23
CA PRO A 98 5.57 -5.11 24.90
C PRO A 98 4.79 -3.93 24.33
N THR A 99 4.51 -2.93 25.17
CA THR A 99 3.85 -1.70 24.75
C THR A 99 4.83 -0.77 24.06
N VAL A 100 4.43 -0.26 22.90
CA VAL A 100 5.20 0.71 22.11
C VAL A 100 4.34 1.96 21.85
N PRO A 101 4.94 3.09 21.46
CA PRO A 101 4.17 4.24 20.98
C PRO A 101 3.20 3.84 19.88
N ALA A 102 1.96 4.31 19.96
CA ALA A 102 0.91 3.94 18.99
C ALA A 102 1.30 4.30 17.55
N ALA A 103 1.97 5.43 17.33
CA ALA A 103 2.46 5.84 16.01
C ALA A 103 3.43 4.81 15.40
N VAL A 104 4.32 4.21 16.21
CA VAL A 104 5.23 3.14 15.77
C VAL A 104 4.42 1.90 15.38
N ARG A 105 3.44 1.52 16.20
CA ARG A 105 2.56 0.39 15.90
C ARG A 105 1.77 0.61 14.59
N TRP A 106 1.23 1.80 14.38
CA TRP A 106 0.51 2.16 13.15
C TRP A 106 1.39 2.08 11.91
N LEU A 107 2.64 2.54 12.01
CA LEU A 107 3.61 2.44 10.92
C LEU A 107 3.93 0.97 10.61
N ILE A 108 4.17 0.14 11.63
CA ILE A 108 4.40 -1.30 11.46
C ILE A 108 3.18 -1.97 10.81
N ASN A 109 1.97 -1.65 11.26
CA ASN A 109 0.74 -2.16 10.66
C ASN A 109 0.63 -1.80 9.18
N THR A 110 0.95 -0.54 8.83
CA THR A 110 0.89 -0.05 7.44
C THR A 110 1.89 -0.77 6.56
N VAL A 111 3.14 -0.88 7.00
CA VAL A 111 4.21 -1.58 6.28
C VAL A 111 3.85 -3.07 6.10
N PHE A 112 3.41 -3.73 7.18
CA PHE A 112 2.99 -5.14 7.12
C PHE A 112 1.83 -5.34 6.16
N MET A 113 0.79 -4.51 6.25
CA MET A 113 -0.38 -4.55 5.38
C MET A 113 0.01 -4.36 3.91
N ALA A 114 0.81 -3.33 3.62
CA ALA A 114 1.22 -3.02 2.25
C ALA A 114 2.09 -4.13 1.64
N ILE A 115 3.07 -4.66 2.39
CA ILE A 115 3.94 -5.75 1.93
C ILE A 115 3.14 -7.05 1.75
N MET A 116 2.30 -7.42 2.71
CA MET A 116 1.52 -8.65 2.61
C MET A 116 0.50 -8.60 1.47
N SER A 117 -0.20 -7.48 1.31
CA SER A 117 -1.09 -7.26 0.17
C SER A 117 -0.34 -7.36 -1.16
N MET A 118 0.84 -6.73 -1.27
CA MET A 118 1.70 -6.79 -2.45
C MET A 118 2.11 -8.23 -2.78
N ILE A 119 2.65 -8.96 -1.81
CA ILE A 119 3.14 -10.33 -2.03
C ILE A 119 1.99 -11.24 -2.45
N LEU A 120 0.90 -11.25 -1.70
CA LEU A 120 -0.25 -12.14 -1.98
C LEU A 120 -0.91 -11.79 -3.31
N THR A 121 -1.08 -10.51 -3.64
CA THR A 121 -1.62 -10.08 -4.93
C THR A 121 -0.70 -10.48 -6.09
N CYS A 122 0.62 -10.28 -5.97
CA CYS A 122 1.55 -10.69 -7.01
C CYS A 122 1.52 -12.20 -7.26
N ILE A 123 1.44 -13.02 -6.21
CA ILE A 123 1.36 -14.47 -6.35
C ILE A 123 0.04 -14.87 -7.04
N THR A 124 -1.09 -14.47 -6.47
CA THR A 124 -2.42 -14.88 -6.94
C THR A 124 -2.71 -14.34 -8.36
N ALA A 125 -2.41 -13.08 -8.61
CA ALA A 125 -2.61 -12.45 -9.92
C ALA A 125 -1.70 -13.04 -11.01
N SER A 126 -0.44 -13.38 -10.69
CA SER A 126 0.47 -14.02 -11.66
C SER A 126 -0.03 -15.42 -12.03
N MET A 127 -0.46 -16.21 -11.05
CA MET A 127 -1.03 -17.53 -11.30
C MET A 127 -2.32 -17.46 -12.13
N ALA A 128 -3.25 -16.58 -11.74
CA ALA A 128 -4.51 -16.38 -12.44
C ALA A 128 -4.30 -15.82 -13.86
N GLY A 129 -3.42 -14.82 -14.01
CA GLY A 129 -3.06 -14.24 -15.30
C GLY A 129 -2.44 -15.25 -16.24
N TYR A 130 -1.50 -16.08 -15.77
CA TYR A 130 -0.92 -17.17 -16.54
C TYR A 130 -1.97 -18.19 -16.98
N ALA A 131 -2.85 -18.64 -16.06
CA ALA A 131 -3.90 -19.57 -16.39
C ALA A 131 -4.86 -19.01 -17.47
N LEU A 132 -5.26 -17.75 -17.31
CA LEU A 132 -6.13 -17.06 -18.28
C LEU A 132 -5.43 -16.78 -19.63
N ALA A 133 -4.11 -16.64 -19.67
CA ALA A 133 -3.38 -16.39 -20.92
C ALA A 133 -3.07 -17.67 -21.68
N LYS A 134 -2.58 -18.71 -20.99
CA LYS A 134 -1.94 -19.88 -21.63
C LYS A 134 -2.72 -21.18 -21.51
N LYS A 135 -3.66 -21.28 -20.54
CA LYS A 135 -4.44 -22.50 -20.40
C LYS A 135 -5.77 -22.44 -21.15
N ARG A 136 -6.19 -23.59 -21.69
CA ARG A 136 -7.49 -23.73 -22.37
C ARG A 136 -8.45 -24.45 -21.42
N PHE A 137 -9.51 -23.76 -21.02
CA PHE A 137 -10.60 -24.31 -20.25
C PHE A 137 -11.93 -23.66 -20.61
N VAL A 138 -13.02 -24.37 -20.33
CA VAL A 138 -14.37 -23.89 -20.63
C VAL A 138 -14.69 -22.67 -19.75
N GLY A 139 -15.23 -21.61 -20.36
CA GLY A 139 -15.58 -20.40 -19.62
C GLY A 139 -14.44 -19.39 -19.43
N ARG A 140 -13.22 -19.65 -19.94
CA ARG A 140 -12.07 -18.73 -19.82
C ARG A 140 -12.39 -17.30 -20.24
N GLN A 141 -13.01 -17.15 -21.42
CA GLN A 141 -13.38 -15.86 -21.98
C GLN A 141 -14.40 -15.12 -21.10
N LEU A 142 -15.44 -15.85 -20.65
CA LEU A 142 -16.47 -15.30 -19.76
C LEU A 142 -15.85 -14.84 -18.43
N LEU A 143 -15.02 -15.67 -17.81
CA LEU A 143 -14.36 -15.36 -16.54
C LEU A 143 -13.49 -14.09 -16.69
N PHE A 144 -12.70 -13.99 -17.77
CA PHE A 144 -11.89 -12.81 -18.01
C PHE A 144 -12.74 -11.56 -18.23
N THR A 145 -13.83 -11.66 -18.99
CA THR A 145 -14.76 -10.55 -19.21
C THR A 145 -15.38 -10.09 -17.87
N LEU A 146 -15.79 -11.01 -17.00
CA LEU A 146 -16.32 -10.66 -15.68
C LEU A 146 -15.27 -9.93 -14.81
N ILE A 147 -14.01 -10.37 -14.84
CA ILE A 147 -12.91 -9.70 -14.14
C ILE A 147 -12.72 -8.28 -14.66
N VAL A 148 -12.73 -8.08 -15.99
CA VAL A 148 -12.61 -6.75 -16.59
C VAL A 148 -13.80 -5.87 -16.24
N CYS A 149 -15.02 -6.41 -16.30
CA CYS A 149 -16.23 -5.68 -15.88
C CYS A 149 -16.17 -5.26 -14.40
N ALA A 150 -15.62 -6.11 -13.54
CA ALA A 150 -15.45 -5.79 -12.12
C ALA A 150 -14.52 -4.58 -11.88
N MET A 151 -13.59 -4.27 -12.80
CA MET A 151 -12.75 -3.07 -12.70
C MET A 151 -13.54 -1.77 -12.83
N ALA A 152 -14.71 -1.80 -13.48
CA ALA A 152 -15.56 -0.63 -13.65
C ALA A 152 -16.38 -0.30 -12.38
N LEU A 153 -16.44 -1.21 -11.40
CA LEU A 153 -17.17 -0.99 -10.16
C LEU A 153 -16.38 -0.06 -9.23
N PRO A 154 -16.97 1.05 -8.78
CA PRO A 154 -16.35 1.90 -7.77
C PRO A 154 -16.15 1.12 -6.47
N LYS A 155 -14.94 1.15 -5.91
CA LYS A 155 -14.62 0.47 -4.63
C LYS A 155 -15.60 0.82 -3.51
N GLN A 156 -16.06 2.08 -3.46
CA GLN A 156 -16.96 2.58 -2.43
C GLN A 156 -18.29 1.82 -2.37
N VAL A 157 -18.80 1.35 -3.50
CA VAL A 157 -20.08 0.62 -3.58
C VAL A 157 -20.01 -0.74 -2.89
N ILE A 158 -18.84 -1.40 -2.94
CA ILE A 158 -18.65 -2.73 -2.38
C ILE A 158 -18.18 -2.72 -0.91
N LEU A 159 -17.89 -1.55 -0.33
CA LEU A 159 -17.35 -1.46 1.04
C LEU A 159 -18.28 -2.06 2.09
N ILE A 160 -19.59 -1.77 2.04
CA ILE A 160 -20.56 -2.30 3.01
C ILE A 160 -20.75 -3.82 2.86
N PRO A 161 -20.93 -4.38 1.65
CA PRO A 161 -20.90 -5.83 1.47
C PRO A 161 -19.62 -6.49 1.98
N LEU A 162 -18.44 -5.90 1.69
CA LEU A 162 -17.16 -6.42 2.19
C LEU A 162 -17.06 -6.36 3.71
N LEU A 163 -17.54 -5.30 4.35
CA LEU A 163 -17.58 -5.22 5.82
C LEU A 163 -18.40 -6.38 6.41
N ARG A 164 -19.56 -6.68 5.84
CA ARG A 164 -20.38 -7.81 6.27
C ARG A 164 -19.68 -9.15 6.08
N GLU A 165 -19.01 -9.33 4.94
CA GLU A 165 -18.22 -10.53 4.64
C GLU A 165 -17.10 -10.71 5.65
N MET A 166 -16.26 -9.66 5.86
CA MET A 166 -15.17 -9.72 6.84
C MET A 166 -15.66 -9.93 8.27
N SER A 167 -16.84 -9.41 8.61
CA SER A 167 -17.46 -9.63 9.91
C SER A 167 -17.95 -11.07 10.07
N SER A 168 -18.53 -11.65 9.03
CA SER A 168 -19.00 -13.07 9.05
C SER A 168 -17.83 -14.04 9.18
N LEU A 169 -16.67 -13.68 8.62
CA LEU A 169 -15.41 -14.44 8.73
C LEU A 169 -14.65 -14.18 10.06
N ASN A 170 -15.20 -13.37 10.98
CA ASN A 170 -14.55 -12.92 12.22
C ASN A 170 -13.20 -12.22 11.99
N LEU A 171 -13.04 -11.56 10.85
CA LEU A 171 -11.83 -10.79 10.48
C LEU A 171 -11.97 -9.31 10.74
N TYR A 172 -13.19 -8.79 11.01
CA TYR A 172 -13.40 -7.37 11.31
C TYR A 172 -12.45 -6.88 12.41
N ASN A 173 -11.96 -5.66 12.24
CA ASN A 173 -10.97 -5.04 13.13
C ASN A 173 -9.64 -5.80 13.22
N THR A 174 -9.26 -6.48 12.14
CA THR A 174 -7.92 -7.05 11.95
C THR A 174 -7.29 -6.51 10.67
N ILE A 175 -5.96 -6.50 10.58
CA ILE A 175 -5.26 -6.07 9.36
C ILE A 175 -5.62 -6.97 8.16
N TRP A 176 -5.97 -8.24 8.40
CA TRP A 176 -6.39 -9.18 7.38
C TRP A 176 -7.70 -8.77 6.69
N ALA A 177 -8.60 -8.06 7.40
CA ALA A 177 -9.82 -7.53 6.81
C ALA A 177 -9.54 -6.49 5.70
N VAL A 178 -8.37 -5.85 5.73
CA VAL A 178 -7.94 -4.92 4.67
C VAL A 178 -7.14 -5.66 3.60
N ILE A 179 -6.29 -6.62 3.98
CA ILE A 179 -5.41 -7.35 3.05
C ILE A 179 -6.22 -8.20 2.06
N PHE A 180 -7.14 -9.05 2.54
CA PHE A 180 -7.84 -10.02 1.68
C PHE A 180 -8.64 -9.40 0.52
N PRO A 181 -9.39 -8.31 0.71
CA PRO A 181 -10.07 -7.66 -0.42
C PRO A 181 -9.11 -7.11 -1.48
N ILE A 182 -7.89 -6.70 -1.09
CA ILE A 182 -6.87 -6.19 -2.01
C ILE A 182 -6.28 -7.35 -2.84
N VAL A 183 -6.10 -8.53 -2.27
CA VAL A 183 -5.56 -9.72 -2.97
C VAL A 183 -6.41 -10.10 -4.19
N GLY A 184 -7.72 -9.92 -4.11
CA GLY A 184 -8.65 -10.15 -5.23
C GLY A 184 -8.74 -9.03 -6.26
N TRP A 185 -7.82 -8.08 -6.27
CA TRP A 185 -7.91 -6.92 -7.15
C TRP A 185 -7.91 -7.28 -8.64
N PRO A 186 -9.01 -6.99 -9.39
CA PRO A 186 -9.17 -7.40 -10.78
C PRO A 186 -8.08 -6.89 -11.72
N PHE A 187 -7.60 -5.66 -11.51
CA PHE A 187 -6.52 -5.06 -12.28
C PHE A 187 -5.23 -5.90 -12.25
N GLY A 188 -4.90 -6.50 -11.12
CA GLY A 188 -3.72 -7.36 -10.99
C GLY A 188 -3.79 -8.55 -11.93
N VAL A 189 -4.94 -9.23 -11.97
CA VAL A 189 -5.16 -10.38 -12.87
C VAL A 189 -5.13 -9.94 -14.32
N PHE A 190 -5.78 -8.82 -14.66
CA PHE A 190 -5.73 -8.24 -16.00
C PHE A 190 -4.30 -7.95 -16.45
N LEU A 191 -3.52 -7.24 -15.62
CA LEU A 191 -2.15 -6.87 -15.94
C LEU A 191 -1.28 -8.11 -16.16
N MET A 192 -1.36 -9.08 -15.26
CA MET A 192 -0.54 -10.30 -15.34
C MET A 192 -0.94 -11.18 -16.52
N LYS A 193 -2.23 -11.19 -16.90
CA LYS A 193 -2.66 -11.85 -18.14
C LYS A 193 -2.01 -11.23 -19.38
N GLN A 194 -1.97 -9.90 -19.46
CA GLN A 194 -1.35 -9.21 -20.60
C GLN A 194 0.16 -9.52 -20.70
N PHE A 195 0.87 -9.52 -19.58
CA PHE A 195 2.29 -9.92 -19.56
C PHE A 195 2.48 -11.41 -19.92
N SER A 196 1.60 -12.28 -19.42
CA SER A 196 1.67 -13.71 -19.70
C SER A 196 1.35 -14.06 -21.17
N GLU A 197 0.55 -13.26 -21.85
CA GLU A 197 0.30 -13.43 -23.28
C GLU A 197 1.58 -13.28 -24.14
N GLY A 198 2.49 -12.41 -23.71
CA GLY A 198 3.79 -12.18 -24.36
C GLY A 198 4.80 -13.34 -24.20
N VAL A 199 4.54 -14.34 -23.36
CA VAL A 199 5.40 -15.52 -23.23
C VAL A 199 5.23 -16.40 -24.46
N PRO A 200 6.29 -16.78 -25.24
CA PRO A 200 6.18 -17.67 -26.38
C PRO A 200 5.66 -19.06 -26.01
N SER A 201 4.70 -19.58 -26.77
CA SER A 201 4.12 -20.90 -26.49
C SER A 201 5.11 -22.01 -26.72
N GLU A 202 6.04 -21.83 -27.65
CA GLU A 202 7.10 -22.78 -27.99
C GLU A 202 7.99 -23.11 -26.77
N MET A 203 8.23 -22.14 -25.88
CA MET A 203 8.99 -22.38 -24.64
C MET A 203 8.22 -23.25 -23.66
N LEU A 204 6.89 -23.12 -23.61
CA LEU A 204 6.05 -23.93 -22.74
C LEU A 204 5.93 -25.37 -23.28
N GLU A 205 5.84 -25.52 -24.61
CA GLU A 205 5.81 -26.82 -25.29
C GLU A 205 7.13 -27.56 -25.15
N ALA A 206 8.28 -26.87 -25.31
CA ALA A 206 9.60 -27.43 -25.06
C ALA A 206 9.74 -27.95 -23.62
N ALA A 207 9.30 -27.16 -22.62
CA ALA A 207 9.31 -27.59 -21.23
C ALA A 207 8.44 -28.83 -20.98
N GLN A 208 7.31 -28.96 -21.66
CA GLN A 208 6.46 -30.15 -21.57
C GLN A 208 7.13 -31.38 -22.19
N ILE A 209 7.82 -31.23 -23.32
CA ILE A 209 8.58 -32.30 -23.95
C ILE A 209 9.72 -32.76 -23.02
N ASP A 210 10.37 -31.83 -22.31
CA ASP A 210 11.41 -32.12 -21.31
C ASP A 210 10.86 -32.71 -19.99
N GLY A 211 9.54 -32.94 -19.91
CA GLY A 211 8.86 -33.53 -18.74
C GLY A 211 8.75 -32.59 -17.54
N ALA A 212 8.84 -31.27 -17.74
CA ALA A 212 8.65 -30.33 -16.66
C ALA A 212 7.19 -30.30 -16.19
N SER A 213 6.99 -30.33 -14.87
CA SER A 213 5.65 -30.12 -14.30
C SER A 213 5.15 -28.68 -14.51
N GLU A 214 3.83 -28.48 -14.47
CA GLU A 214 3.23 -27.14 -14.59
C GLU A 214 3.81 -26.12 -13.61
N ALA A 215 3.99 -26.53 -12.35
CA ALA A 215 4.57 -25.67 -11.34
C ALA A 215 6.03 -25.29 -11.69
N LYS A 216 6.81 -26.24 -12.20
CA LYS A 216 8.19 -26.01 -12.64
C LYS A 216 8.23 -25.07 -13.85
N THR A 217 7.39 -25.31 -14.84
CA THR A 217 7.25 -24.43 -16.02
C THR A 217 6.85 -23.02 -15.61
N PHE A 218 5.87 -22.87 -14.72
CA PHE A 218 5.45 -21.55 -14.21
C PHE A 218 6.59 -20.83 -13.49
N LEU A 219 7.24 -21.48 -12.51
CA LEU A 219 8.24 -20.84 -11.67
C LEU A 219 9.58 -20.58 -12.41
N GLN A 220 10.00 -21.49 -13.30
CA GLN A 220 11.32 -21.40 -13.92
C GLN A 220 11.31 -20.73 -15.30
N ILE A 221 10.19 -20.70 -16.00
CA ILE A 221 10.09 -20.11 -17.34
C ILE A 221 9.19 -18.89 -17.31
N VAL A 222 7.94 -19.03 -16.86
CA VAL A 222 6.96 -17.96 -16.95
C VAL A 222 7.30 -16.80 -16.01
N VAL A 223 7.52 -17.07 -14.72
CA VAL A 223 7.80 -16.03 -13.71
C VAL A 223 9.01 -15.16 -14.08
N PRO A 224 10.17 -15.69 -14.52
CA PRO A 224 11.28 -14.86 -14.98
C PRO A 224 10.93 -13.96 -16.17
N MET A 225 10.13 -14.46 -17.12
CA MET A 225 9.73 -13.71 -18.32
C MET A 225 8.75 -12.58 -18.02
N ILE A 226 7.80 -12.80 -17.08
CA ILE A 226 6.82 -11.79 -16.67
C ILE A 226 7.31 -10.92 -15.50
N LYS A 227 8.57 -11.06 -15.07
CA LYS A 227 9.17 -10.31 -13.95
C LYS A 227 8.94 -8.79 -14.04
N PRO A 228 9.06 -8.12 -15.20
CA PRO A 228 8.76 -6.69 -15.31
C PRO A 228 7.30 -6.37 -14.95
N GLY A 229 6.35 -7.22 -15.35
CA GLY A 229 4.94 -7.10 -14.99
C GLY A 229 4.69 -7.30 -13.51
N ILE A 230 5.35 -8.29 -12.89
CA ILE A 230 5.29 -8.52 -11.44
C ILE A 230 5.82 -7.28 -10.69
N GLY A 231 6.95 -6.70 -11.15
CA GLY A 231 7.50 -5.48 -10.56
C GLY A 231 6.55 -4.30 -10.64
N ALA A 232 5.93 -4.09 -11.80
CA ALA A 232 4.90 -3.05 -11.98
C ALA A 232 3.71 -3.29 -11.03
N LEU A 233 3.17 -4.51 -11.00
CA LEU A 233 2.06 -4.88 -10.11
C LEU A 233 2.42 -4.69 -8.64
N ALA A 234 3.64 -5.05 -8.24
CA ALA A 234 4.12 -4.89 -6.88
C ALA A 234 4.09 -3.42 -6.44
N ILE A 235 4.63 -2.51 -7.27
CA ILE A 235 4.64 -1.07 -7.01
C ILE A 235 3.20 -0.55 -6.92
N PHE A 236 2.33 -0.88 -7.88
CA PHE A 236 0.94 -0.44 -7.87
C PHE A 236 0.18 -0.94 -6.64
N THR A 237 0.33 -2.21 -6.28
CA THR A 237 -0.37 -2.80 -5.13
C THR A 237 0.12 -2.18 -3.82
N PHE A 238 1.45 -2.01 -3.67
CA PHE A 238 2.03 -1.38 -2.48
C PHE A 238 1.48 0.04 -2.29
N ILE A 239 1.57 0.89 -3.32
CA ILE A 239 1.09 2.28 -3.27
C ILE A 239 -0.41 2.35 -3.00
N ASN A 240 -1.21 1.51 -3.69
CA ASN A 240 -2.66 1.48 -3.48
C ASN A 240 -3.04 1.02 -2.07
N SER A 241 -2.38 -0.03 -1.54
CA SER A 241 -2.63 -0.52 -0.19
C SER A 241 -2.23 0.51 0.87
N TRP A 242 -1.09 1.18 0.69
CA TRP A 242 -0.62 2.25 1.60
C TRP A 242 -1.63 3.39 1.70
N ASN A 243 -2.20 3.82 0.56
CA ASN A 243 -3.06 4.99 0.44
C ASN A 243 -4.56 4.69 0.55
N ASP A 244 -5.01 3.44 0.74
CA ASP A 244 -6.43 3.08 0.77
C ASP A 244 -7.09 3.41 2.12
N TYR A 245 -7.26 4.71 2.37
CA TYR A 245 -7.84 5.23 3.62
C TYR A 245 -9.26 4.71 3.89
N PHE A 246 -10.12 4.65 2.87
CA PHE A 246 -11.54 4.28 3.06
C PHE A 246 -11.72 2.84 3.51
N MET A 247 -10.99 1.90 2.93
CA MET A 247 -11.03 0.50 3.35
C MET A 247 -10.54 0.36 4.80
N GLN A 248 -9.44 1.04 5.13
CA GLN A 248 -8.88 1.03 6.48
C GLN A 248 -9.85 1.63 7.51
N LEU A 249 -10.49 2.76 7.18
CA LEU A 249 -11.45 3.45 8.05
C LEU A 249 -12.67 2.58 8.41
N ILE A 250 -13.16 1.79 7.44
CA ILE A 250 -14.34 0.95 7.65
C ILE A 250 -13.99 -0.37 8.34
N MET A 251 -12.81 -0.93 8.05
CA MET A 251 -12.42 -2.26 8.53
C MET A 251 -11.71 -2.24 9.90
N LEU A 252 -11.10 -1.12 10.30
CA LEU A 252 -10.28 -1.01 11.51
C LEU A 252 -10.89 -0.03 12.50
N SER A 253 -10.97 -0.41 13.77
CA SER A 253 -11.56 0.43 14.82
C SER A 253 -10.69 0.59 16.07
N SER A 254 -9.93 -0.44 16.46
CA SER A 254 -9.10 -0.39 17.68
C SER A 254 -7.78 0.32 17.44
N THR A 255 -7.31 1.09 18.41
CA THR A 255 -6.06 1.86 18.33
C THR A 255 -4.83 1.00 17.97
N SER A 256 -4.79 -0.25 18.43
CA SER A 256 -3.70 -1.19 18.13
C SER A 256 -3.67 -1.66 16.67
N ASN A 257 -4.80 -1.60 15.97
CA ASN A 257 -4.92 -2.11 14.60
C ASN A 257 -4.97 -0.99 13.54
N LEU A 258 -4.96 0.28 13.96
CA LEU A 258 -4.93 1.39 13.00
C LEU A 258 -3.66 1.34 12.15
N THR A 259 -3.77 1.91 10.96
CA THR A 259 -2.66 2.27 10.08
C THR A 259 -2.17 3.68 10.39
N ILE A 260 -1.02 4.07 9.85
CA ILE A 260 -0.47 5.41 10.09
C ILE A 260 -1.43 6.51 9.61
N SER A 261 -1.97 6.39 8.40
CA SER A 261 -2.90 7.36 7.82
C SER A 261 -4.18 7.51 8.67
N LEU A 262 -4.75 6.38 9.12
CA LEU A 262 -5.95 6.38 9.95
C LEU A 262 -5.67 6.88 11.38
N GLY A 263 -4.51 6.53 11.93
CA GLY A 263 -4.06 7.02 13.24
C GLY A 263 -3.86 8.54 13.25
N ILE A 264 -3.27 9.11 12.20
CA ILE A 264 -3.11 10.57 12.04
C ILE A 264 -4.46 11.25 11.89
N ALA A 265 -5.37 10.71 11.08
CA ALA A 265 -6.72 11.26 10.95
C ALA A 265 -7.48 11.26 12.29
N LYS A 266 -7.31 10.22 13.10
CA LYS A 266 -7.84 10.17 14.47
C LYS A 266 -7.22 11.23 15.37
N LEU A 267 -5.89 11.38 15.34
CA LEU A 267 -5.20 12.45 16.08
C LEU A 267 -5.67 13.84 15.64
N GLN A 268 -5.91 14.05 14.36
CA GLN A 268 -6.45 15.30 13.83
C GLN A 268 -7.86 15.58 14.36
N ALA A 269 -8.72 14.56 14.39
CA ALA A 269 -10.09 14.72 14.92
C ALA A 269 -10.09 15.04 16.43
N GLU A 270 -9.17 14.43 17.20
CA GLU A 270 -9.04 14.67 18.64
C GLU A 270 -8.31 15.99 18.98
N ASN A 271 -7.48 16.51 18.07
CA ASN A 271 -6.55 17.63 18.31
C ASN A 271 -6.51 18.62 17.16
N ALA A 272 -7.67 19.06 16.71
CA ALA A 272 -7.83 19.92 15.53
C ALA A 272 -6.97 21.21 15.54
N THR A 273 -6.50 21.68 16.70
CA THR A 273 -5.70 22.90 16.87
C THR A 273 -4.19 22.62 17.02
N ASP A 274 -3.76 21.38 17.22
CA ASP A 274 -2.34 21.01 17.35
C ASP A 274 -1.73 20.63 15.99
N PHE A 275 -1.56 21.63 15.12
CA PHE A 275 -1.00 21.44 13.77
C PHE A 275 0.42 20.88 13.77
N GLY A 276 1.23 21.17 14.81
CA GLY A 276 2.56 20.62 14.94
C GLY A 276 2.54 19.11 15.10
N LEU A 277 1.65 18.59 15.94
CA LEU A 277 1.44 17.15 16.12
C LEU A 277 0.96 16.49 14.82
N ILE A 278 -0.01 17.11 14.14
CA ILE A 278 -0.56 16.62 12.88
C ILE A 278 0.53 16.55 11.79
N MET A 279 1.33 17.62 11.66
CA MET A 279 2.44 17.67 10.70
C MET A 279 3.54 16.66 11.03
N ALA A 280 3.85 16.44 12.32
CA ALA A 280 4.81 15.40 12.72
C ALA A 280 4.30 13.99 12.36
N GLY A 281 3.00 13.74 12.54
CA GLY A 281 2.37 12.51 12.07
C GLY A 281 2.42 12.36 10.54
N ALA A 282 2.02 13.40 9.81
CA ALA A 282 2.00 13.40 8.36
C ALA A 282 3.40 13.27 7.73
N ALA A 283 4.46 13.75 8.42
CA ALA A 283 5.84 13.58 7.97
C ALA A 283 6.35 12.13 8.11
N LEU A 284 5.66 11.27 8.91
CA LEU A 284 5.96 9.86 9.06
C LEU A 284 5.14 8.95 8.11
N ALA A 285 4.05 9.48 7.54
CA ALA A 285 3.13 8.75 6.67
C ALA A 285 3.58 8.75 5.21
#